data_e9eb21c8da3421bfae42e31269eb7224
#
_entry.id   e9eb21c8da3421bfae42e31269eb7224
#
_cell.length_a   1.000
_cell.length_b   1.000
_cell.length_c   1.000
_cell.angle_alpha   90.00
_cell.angle_beta   90.00
_cell.angle_gamma   90.00
#
_symmetry.space_group_name_H-M   'P 1'
#
loop_
_entity.id
_entity.type
_entity.pdbx_description
1 polymer ?
#
loop_
_entity_poly.entity_id
_entity_poly.type
_entity_poly.pdbx_seq_one_letter_code
_entity_poly.pdbx_strand_id
1 'polypeptide(L)'
;MRAISQADEAELFGWAKDLSAPLPLVQEVARTGWLPVPLFCAGGVATPADAALVMQLGAESVFVGSGIFKSETPSVMAKAIVEAATNYQDPDTVVRVSRGLGDAMRGLDSASQEMSFSERGW
;
A
#
# COMPACT_ATOMS: atom_id res chain seq x y z
N MET A 1 11.21 5.78 1.00
CA MET A 1 12.25 5.28 1.94
C MET A 1 13.56 4.96 1.24
N ARG A 2 13.60 4.13 0.19
CA ARG A 2 14.87 3.77 -0.50
C ARG A 2 15.69 4.98 -0.97
N ALA A 3 15.05 6.01 -1.57
CA ALA A 3 15.75 7.23 -1.98
C ALA A 3 16.32 8.01 -0.79
N ILE A 4 15.58 8.08 0.31
CA ILE A 4 16.02 8.76 1.55
C ILE A 4 17.22 8.04 2.17
N SER A 5 17.24 6.70 2.18
CA SER A 5 18.35 5.91 2.71
C SER A 5 19.65 6.00 1.87
N GLN A 6 19.56 6.51 0.65
CA GLN A 6 20.71 6.71 -0.25
C GLN A 6 21.11 8.18 -0.38
N ALA A 7 20.33 9.09 0.23
CA ALA A 7 20.54 10.52 0.15
C ALA A 7 21.71 10.98 1.04
N ASP A 8 22.45 11.99 0.56
CA ASP A 8 23.44 12.67 1.38
C ASP A 8 22.77 13.67 2.35
N GLU A 9 23.54 14.26 3.25
CA GLU A 9 23.03 15.13 4.29
C GLU A 9 22.33 16.39 3.70
N ALA A 10 22.81 16.93 2.60
CA ALA A 10 22.22 18.10 1.95
C ALA A 10 20.86 17.74 1.29
N GLU A 11 20.78 16.57 0.67
CA GLU A 11 19.56 16.05 0.06
C GLU A 11 18.47 15.77 1.12
N LEU A 12 18.85 15.37 2.36
CA LEU A 12 17.88 15.12 3.44
C LEU A 12 17.11 16.39 3.82
N PHE A 13 17.71 17.57 3.73
CA PHE A 13 16.98 18.84 3.90
C PHE A 13 15.92 19.05 2.82
N GLY A 14 16.25 18.72 1.57
CA GLY A 14 15.29 18.73 0.45
C GLY A 14 14.11 17.80 0.72
N TRP A 15 14.40 16.55 1.08
CA TRP A 15 13.38 15.57 1.42
C TRP A 15 12.50 15.99 2.59
N ALA A 16 13.08 16.59 3.64
CA ALA A 16 12.30 17.07 4.79
C ALA A 16 11.31 18.16 4.37
N LYS A 17 11.73 19.08 3.49
CA LYS A 17 10.88 20.13 2.95
C LYS A 17 9.77 19.58 2.06
N ASP A 18 10.12 18.70 1.11
CA ASP A 18 9.17 18.14 0.13
C ASP A 18 8.10 17.28 0.80
N LEU A 19 8.47 16.54 1.84
CA LEU A 19 7.57 15.70 2.62
C LEU A 19 6.85 16.46 3.75
N SER A 20 7.19 17.75 3.96
CA SER A 20 6.71 18.52 5.13
C SER A 20 6.95 17.78 6.46
N ALA A 21 8.07 17.08 6.56
CA ALA A 21 8.44 16.25 7.71
C ALA A 21 9.59 16.87 8.51
N PRO A 22 9.63 16.67 9.85
CA PRO A 22 10.76 17.09 10.66
C PRO A 22 12.07 16.44 10.19
N LEU A 23 13.12 17.24 10.00
CA LEU A 23 14.43 16.76 9.57
C LEU A 23 14.98 15.60 10.41
N PRO A 24 14.90 15.61 11.77
CA PRO A 24 15.37 14.49 12.58
C PRO A 24 14.70 13.16 12.23
N LEU A 25 13.39 13.20 11.87
CA LEU A 25 12.65 12.02 11.46
C LEU A 25 13.14 11.49 10.10
N VAL A 26 13.42 12.39 9.14
CA VAL A 26 13.97 12.02 7.84
C VAL A 26 15.38 11.42 7.99
N GLN A 27 16.21 11.99 8.87
CA GLN A 27 17.53 11.46 9.20
C GLN A 27 17.44 10.07 9.86
N GLU A 28 16.47 9.85 10.75
CA GLU A 28 16.23 8.54 11.36
C GLU A 28 15.86 7.49 10.29
N VAL A 29 14.93 7.82 9.38
CA VAL A 29 14.56 6.95 8.27
C VAL A 29 15.75 6.70 7.33
N ALA A 30 16.59 7.71 7.05
CA ALA A 30 17.79 7.55 6.26
C ALA A 30 18.75 6.52 6.89
N ARG A 31 18.94 6.61 8.19
CA ARG A 31 19.86 5.74 8.95
C ARG A 31 19.33 4.32 9.12
N THR A 32 18.03 4.16 9.40
CA THR A 32 17.42 2.86 9.73
C THR A 32 16.86 2.13 8.52
N GLY A 33 16.47 2.85 7.49
CA GLY A 33 15.72 2.34 6.34
C GLY A 33 14.22 2.10 6.60
N TRP A 34 13.74 2.39 7.82
CA TRP A 34 12.38 2.10 8.29
C TRP A 34 11.74 3.33 8.92
N LEU A 35 10.40 3.37 8.90
CA LEU A 35 9.65 4.33 9.70
C LEU A 35 9.68 3.90 11.18
N PRO A 36 9.73 4.84 12.14
CA PRO A 36 9.65 4.53 13.57
C PRO A 36 8.23 4.21 14.06
N VAL A 37 7.30 3.98 13.14
CA VAL A 37 5.90 3.65 13.37
C VAL A 37 5.47 2.58 12.38
N PRO A 38 4.46 1.74 12.71
CA PRO A 38 3.93 0.75 11.79
C PRO A 38 3.43 1.37 10.48
N LEU A 39 3.79 0.78 9.36
CA LEU A 39 3.39 1.21 8.03
C LEU A 39 2.21 0.35 7.53
N PHE A 40 1.04 0.96 7.38
CA PHE A 40 -0.13 0.32 6.81
C PHE A 40 -0.40 0.83 5.39
N CYS A 41 -0.63 -0.09 4.45
CA CYS A 41 -1.05 0.26 3.11
C CYS A 41 -2.58 0.40 3.07
N ALA A 42 -3.07 1.59 2.74
CA ALA A 42 -4.50 1.92 2.69
C ALA A 42 -4.87 2.43 1.29
N GLY A 43 -4.92 1.56 0.31
CA GLY A 43 -5.33 1.93 -1.04
C GLY A 43 -4.66 1.08 -2.11
N GLY A 44 -5.31 0.96 -3.28
CA GLY A 44 -4.77 0.21 -4.41
C GLY A 44 -4.77 -1.31 -4.25
N VAL A 45 -5.23 -1.87 -3.13
CA VAL A 45 -5.32 -3.32 -2.92
C VAL A 45 -6.69 -3.81 -3.37
N ALA A 46 -6.73 -4.56 -4.46
CA ALA A 46 -7.95 -5.13 -5.04
C ALA A 46 -7.88 -6.66 -5.18
N THR A 47 -6.68 -7.24 -5.09
CA THR A 47 -6.44 -8.68 -5.26
C THR A 47 -5.55 -9.23 -4.14
N PRO A 48 -5.53 -10.56 -3.91
CA PRO A 48 -4.57 -11.20 -3.01
C PRO A 48 -3.10 -10.93 -3.39
N ALA A 49 -2.81 -10.86 -4.69
CA ALA A 49 -1.47 -10.56 -5.18
C ALA A 49 -1.03 -9.13 -4.82
N ASP A 50 -1.94 -8.14 -4.89
CA ASP A 50 -1.65 -6.77 -4.45
C ASP A 50 -1.33 -6.74 -2.96
N ALA A 51 -2.11 -7.45 -2.13
CA ALA A 51 -1.88 -7.56 -0.70
C ALA A 51 -0.50 -8.16 -0.40
N ALA A 52 -0.16 -9.29 -1.03
CA ALA A 52 1.14 -9.93 -0.87
C ALA A 52 2.28 -9.00 -1.32
N LEU A 53 2.12 -8.29 -2.44
CA LEU A 53 3.12 -7.36 -2.96
C LEU A 53 3.43 -6.22 -1.98
N VAL A 54 2.41 -5.56 -1.43
CA VAL A 54 2.64 -4.45 -0.50
C VAL A 54 3.27 -4.91 0.81
N MET A 55 2.93 -6.12 1.29
CA MET A 55 3.59 -6.74 2.43
C MET A 55 5.07 -7.05 2.13
N GLN A 56 5.40 -7.56 0.93
CA GLN A 56 6.78 -7.79 0.49
C GLN A 56 7.57 -6.48 0.35
N LEU A 57 6.91 -5.38 0.01
CA LEU A 57 7.51 -4.04 -0.07
C LEU A 57 7.76 -3.41 1.32
N GLY A 58 7.35 -4.06 2.40
CA GLY A 58 7.62 -3.63 3.76
C GLY A 58 6.45 -2.99 4.50
N ALA A 59 5.22 -3.11 3.97
CA ALA A 59 4.04 -2.80 4.76
C ALA A 59 3.87 -3.85 5.87
N GLU A 60 3.41 -3.42 7.04
CA GLU A 60 3.16 -4.30 8.19
C GLU A 60 1.70 -4.76 8.24
N SER A 61 0.82 -4.09 7.51
CA SER A 61 -0.58 -4.48 7.34
C SER A 61 -1.20 -3.78 6.12
N VAL A 62 -2.42 -4.22 5.77
CA VAL A 62 -3.23 -3.64 4.70
C VAL A 62 -4.62 -3.28 5.21
N PHE A 63 -5.14 -2.13 4.76
CA PHE A 63 -6.56 -1.80 4.88
C PHE A 63 -7.21 -1.92 3.51
N VAL A 64 -8.22 -2.78 3.40
CA VAL A 64 -8.90 -3.04 2.14
C VAL A 64 -10.40 -2.79 2.30
N GLY A 65 -10.92 -1.83 1.57
CA GLY A 65 -12.34 -1.49 1.54
C GLY A 65 -12.96 -1.84 0.19
N SER A 66 -12.96 -0.88 -0.73
CA SER A 66 -13.62 -1.04 -2.04
C SER A 66 -13.10 -2.24 -2.85
N GLY A 67 -11.84 -2.60 -2.72
CA GLY A 67 -11.27 -3.80 -3.36
C GLY A 67 -12.01 -5.10 -2.98
N ILE A 68 -12.53 -5.17 -1.75
CA ILE A 68 -13.36 -6.28 -1.29
C ILE A 68 -14.82 -6.03 -1.66
N PHE A 69 -15.40 -4.91 -1.20
CA PHE A 69 -16.84 -4.68 -1.27
C PHE A 69 -17.39 -4.49 -2.70
N LYS A 70 -16.54 -4.08 -3.64
CA LYS A 70 -16.91 -3.93 -5.06
C LYS A 70 -16.43 -5.09 -5.94
N SER A 71 -15.88 -6.16 -5.35
CA SER A 71 -15.58 -7.40 -6.06
C SER A 71 -16.86 -8.20 -6.31
N GLU A 72 -16.80 -9.12 -7.27
CA GLU A 72 -17.93 -9.99 -7.60
C GLU A 72 -18.31 -10.90 -6.42
N THR A 73 -17.32 -11.35 -5.63
CA THR A 73 -17.50 -12.25 -4.48
C THR A 73 -16.80 -11.71 -3.22
N PRO A 74 -17.37 -10.70 -2.53
CA PRO A 74 -16.69 -9.99 -1.46
C PRO A 74 -16.18 -10.88 -0.31
N SER A 75 -16.96 -11.86 0.12
CA SER A 75 -16.57 -12.74 1.22
C SER A 75 -15.41 -13.67 0.86
N VAL A 76 -15.36 -14.14 -0.38
CA VAL A 76 -14.28 -14.99 -0.89
C VAL A 76 -13.02 -14.15 -1.10
N MET A 77 -13.17 -12.95 -1.67
CA MET A 77 -12.08 -11.99 -1.87
C MET A 77 -11.45 -11.59 -0.53
N ALA A 78 -12.26 -11.30 0.49
CA ALA A 78 -11.75 -10.94 1.82
C ALA A 78 -10.89 -12.05 2.42
N LYS A 79 -11.36 -13.30 2.39
CA LYS A 79 -10.59 -14.44 2.90
C LYS A 79 -9.29 -14.64 2.14
N ALA A 80 -9.33 -14.53 0.82
CA ALA A 80 -8.16 -14.69 -0.05
C ALA A 80 -7.11 -13.59 0.22
N ILE A 81 -7.54 -12.34 0.39
CA ILE A 81 -6.65 -11.22 0.73
C ILE A 81 -6.01 -11.41 2.10
N VAL A 82 -6.77 -11.82 3.12
CA VAL A 82 -6.23 -12.09 4.46
C VAL A 82 -5.19 -13.21 4.40
N GLU A 83 -5.49 -14.30 3.71
CA GLU A 83 -4.58 -15.44 3.60
C GLU A 83 -3.31 -15.07 2.84
N ALA A 84 -3.41 -14.29 1.75
CA ALA A 84 -2.25 -13.80 1.02
C ALA A 84 -1.40 -12.82 1.83
N ALA A 85 -2.03 -11.90 2.57
CA ALA A 85 -1.31 -10.95 3.43
C ALA A 85 -0.59 -11.68 4.59
N THR A 86 -1.19 -12.74 5.14
CA THR A 86 -0.59 -13.54 6.22
C THR A 86 0.59 -14.38 5.71
N ASN A 87 0.49 -14.90 4.49
CA ASN A 87 1.45 -15.82 3.89
C ASN A 87 2.16 -15.18 2.67
N TYR A 88 2.42 -13.88 2.72
CA TYR A 88 2.95 -13.13 1.58
C TYR A 88 4.33 -13.58 1.08
N GLN A 89 5.07 -14.33 1.88
CA GLN A 89 6.36 -14.92 1.52
C GLN A 89 6.24 -16.31 0.89
N ASP A 90 5.04 -16.90 0.88
CA ASP A 90 4.78 -18.19 0.26
C ASP A 90 4.05 -18.00 -1.09
N PRO A 91 4.77 -18.07 -2.22
CA PRO A 91 4.19 -17.85 -3.53
C PRO A 91 3.12 -18.88 -3.91
N ASP A 92 3.25 -20.13 -3.44
CA ASP A 92 2.27 -21.17 -3.73
C ASP A 92 0.93 -20.85 -3.08
N THR A 93 0.93 -20.40 -1.85
CA THR A 93 -0.28 -19.92 -1.17
C THR A 93 -0.87 -18.72 -1.88
N VAL A 94 -0.07 -17.70 -2.24
CA VAL A 94 -0.57 -16.52 -2.95
C VAL A 94 -1.21 -16.90 -4.29
N VAL A 95 -0.59 -17.79 -5.06
CA VAL A 95 -1.16 -18.29 -6.33
C VAL A 95 -2.45 -19.07 -6.09
N ARG A 96 -2.47 -19.96 -5.10
CA ARG A 96 -3.64 -20.78 -4.78
C ARG A 96 -4.85 -19.92 -4.43
N VAL A 97 -4.70 -18.94 -3.55
CA VAL A 97 -5.80 -18.08 -3.09
C VAL A 97 -6.25 -17.05 -4.11
N SER A 98 -5.44 -16.80 -5.14
CA SER A 98 -5.77 -15.88 -6.23
C SER A 98 -6.66 -16.50 -7.32
N ARG A 99 -6.94 -17.81 -7.24
CA ARG A 99 -7.73 -18.50 -8.25
C ARG A 99 -9.23 -18.46 -7.94
N GLY A 100 -10.05 -18.33 -8.98
CA GLY A 100 -11.51 -18.48 -8.89
C GLY A 100 -12.22 -17.40 -8.09
N LEU A 101 -11.66 -16.20 -8.03
CA LEU A 101 -12.21 -15.07 -7.26
C LEU A 101 -13.24 -14.24 -8.03
N GLY A 102 -13.46 -14.51 -9.33
CA GLY A 102 -14.22 -13.62 -10.21
C GLY A 102 -13.46 -12.34 -10.55
N ASP A 103 -14.18 -11.35 -11.08
CA ASP A 103 -13.59 -10.07 -11.45
C ASP A 103 -13.22 -9.25 -10.19
N ALA A 104 -11.98 -8.77 -10.17
CA ALA A 104 -11.53 -7.79 -9.19
C ALA A 104 -12.14 -6.41 -9.49
N MET A 105 -12.21 -5.56 -8.46
CA MET A 105 -12.58 -4.16 -8.66
C MET A 105 -11.59 -3.48 -9.63
N ARG A 106 -12.12 -2.88 -10.70
CA ARG A 106 -11.31 -2.05 -11.61
C ARG A 106 -10.85 -0.78 -10.86
N GLY A 107 -9.57 -0.44 -11.01
CA GLY A 107 -9.02 0.80 -10.47
C GLY A 107 -9.81 2.02 -10.99
N LEU A 108 -9.94 3.05 -10.15
CA LEU A 108 -10.49 4.33 -10.58
C LEU A 108 -9.44 5.04 -11.44
N ASP A 109 -9.84 5.51 -12.61
CA ASP A 109 -8.98 6.32 -13.46
C ASP A 109 -8.64 7.65 -12.75
N SER A 110 -7.38 8.09 -12.79
CA SER A 110 -6.92 9.31 -12.11
C SER A 110 -7.73 10.56 -12.53
N ALA A 111 -8.18 10.61 -13.79
CA ALA A 111 -9.04 11.68 -14.29
C ALA A 111 -10.42 11.74 -13.62
N SER A 112 -10.96 10.60 -13.16
CA SER A 112 -12.22 10.55 -12.42
C SER A 112 -12.09 10.92 -10.94
N GLN A 113 -10.88 10.86 -10.40
CA GLN A 113 -10.60 11.25 -9.01
C GLN A 113 -10.51 12.76 -8.83
N GLU A 114 -9.95 13.49 -9.79
CA GLU A 114 -9.88 14.96 -9.74
C GLU A 114 -11.27 15.61 -9.68
N MET A 115 -12.24 15.09 -10.41
CA MET A 115 -13.63 15.56 -10.34
C MET A 115 -14.30 15.26 -9.00
N SER A 116 -13.98 14.12 -8.38
CA SER A 116 -14.55 13.72 -7.08
C SER A 116 -14.03 14.56 -5.90
N PHE A 117 -12.81 15.06 -5.94
CA PHE A 117 -12.25 15.93 -4.90
C PHE A 117 -12.81 17.35 -4.98
N SER A 118 -13.07 17.88 -6.19
CA SER A 118 -13.65 19.20 -6.37
C SER A 118 -15.12 19.28 -5.91
N GLU A 119 -15.86 18.17 -5.89
CA GLU A 119 -17.25 18.10 -5.44
C GLU A 119 -17.41 17.93 -3.92
N ARG A 120 -16.34 17.57 -3.20
CA ARG A 120 -16.40 17.31 -1.76
C ARG A 120 -16.24 18.54 -0.86
N GLY A 121 -16.19 19.74 -1.48
CA GLY A 121 -16.34 21.04 -0.83
C GLY A 121 -15.64 21.14 0.53
N TRP A 122 -14.35 21.41 0.49
CA TRP A 122 -13.62 21.91 1.65
C TRP A 122 -13.45 23.41 1.49
#